data_f76bd1cb84370e38d3861821e84f3ac2
#
_entry.id   f76bd1cb84370e38d3861821e84f3ac2
#
_cell.length_a   1.000
_cell.length_b   1.000
_cell.length_c   1.000
_cell.angle_alpha   90.00
_cell.angle_beta   90.00
_cell.angle_gamma   90.00
#
_symmetry.space_group_name_H-M   'P 1'
#
loop_
_entity.id
_entity.type
_entity.pdbx_description
1 polymer ?
#
loop_
_entity_poly.entity_id
_entity_poly.type
_entity_poly.pdbx_seq_one_letter_code
_entity_poly.pdbx_strand_id
1 'polypeptide(L)'
;MGKRKVLVTGSGGQLGGAICAEFSDEELIPLTHAELELVDHGNLLKVVTAHNPSIIINCAGYNRVDEAENNVEVALAVNAFGVRSLARAATDVGAIFVHYSTDFVFDGVATVPYTEQDEASPRNVYGTSKLIGEWFASDIMGAYILRVESLFGGTPARSSID
;
A
#
# COMPACT_ATOMS: atom_id res chain seq x y z
N MET A 1 -1.71 -22.38 -16.88
CA MET A 1 -0.77 -21.30 -16.58
C MET A 1 -0.04 -21.67 -15.31
N GLY A 2 1.27 -21.38 -15.19
CA GLY A 2 1.99 -21.59 -13.92
C GLY A 2 1.47 -20.62 -12.85
N LYS A 3 1.66 -20.98 -11.56
CA LYS A 3 1.34 -20.09 -10.44
C LYS A 3 2.16 -18.81 -10.52
N ARG A 4 1.54 -17.67 -10.24
CA ARG A 4 2.22 -16.38 -10.15
C ARG A 4 2.83 -16.24 -8.76
N LYS A 5 4.00 -15.66 -8.68
CA LYS A 5 4.66 -15.35 -7.41
C LYS A 5 4.18 -13.98 -6.93
N VAL A 6 3.39 -13.95 -5.84
CA VAL A 6 2.73 -12.77 -5.32
C VAL A 6 3.27 -12.41 -3.95
N LEU A 7 3.97 -11.28 -3.85
CA LEU A 7 4.47 -10.73 -2.59
C LEU A 7 3.44 -9.77 -2.01
N VAL A 8 3.03 -10.00 -0.77
CA VAL A 8 2.05 -9.17 -0.05
C VAL A 8 2.70 -8.56 1.18
N THR A 9 2.86 -7.23 1.22
CA THR A 9 3.33 -6.54 2.43
C THR A 9 2.17 -6.25 3.37
N GLY A 10 2.44 -6.18 4.67
CA GLY A 10 1.39 -5.96 5.65
C GLY A 10 0.39 -7.11 5.77
N SER A 11 0.84 -8.34 5.49
CA SER A 11 0.01 -9.55 5.47
C SER A 11 -0.67 -9.89 6.80
N GLY A 12 -0.15 -9.39 7.92
CA GLY A 12 -0.77 -9.52 9.25
C GLY A 12 -1.90 -8.52 9.53
N GLY A 13 -2.16 -7.58 8.62
CA GLY A 13 -3.26 -6.62 8.71
C GLY A 13 -4.58 -7.17 8.13
N GLN A 14 -5.68 -6.43 8.33
CA GLN A 14 -7.02 -6.79 7.82
C GLN A 14 -7.00 -7.03 6.31
N LEU A 15 -6.56 -6.02 5.54
CA LEU A 15 -6.51 -6.11 4.07
C LEU A 15 -5.51 -7.16 3.60
N GLY A 16 -4.28 -7.15 4.12
CA GLY A 16 -3.24 -8.09 3.71
C GLY A 16 -3.62 -9.55 3.97
N GLY A 17 -4.28 -9.82 5.11
CA GLY A 17 -4.80 -11.14 5.43
C GLY A 17 -5.90 -11.60 4.45
N ALA A 18 -6.83 -10.70 4.11
CA ALA A 18 -7.89 -10.98 3.13
C ALA A 18 -7.30 -11.24 1.73
N ILE A 19 -6.33 -10.44 1.29
CA ILE A 19 -5.62 -10.64 0.02
C ILE A 19 -4.90 -11.99 0.00
N CYS A 20 -4.20 -12.36 1.08
CA CYS A 20 -3.54 -13.66 1.16
C CYS A 20 -4.53 -14.83 1.07
N ALA A 21 -5.71 -14.70 1.65
CA ALA A 21 -6.76 -15.71 1.55
C ALA A 21 -7.29 -15.85 0.12
N GLU A 22 -7.55 -14.73 -0.55
CA GLU A 22 -8.06 -14.70 -1.93
C GLU A 22 -7.05 -15.26 -2.94
N PHE A 23 -5.77 -14.96 -2.76
CA PHE A 23 -4.68 -15.42 -3.63
C PHE A 23 -4.08 -16.77 -3.20
N SER A 24 -4.77 -17.55 -2.37
CA SER A 24 -4.26 -18.81 -1.81
C SER A 24 -3.86 -19.88 -2.86
N ASP A 25 -4.39 -19.77 -4.06
CA ASP A 25 -4.04 -20.65 -5.18
C ASP A 25 -2.74 -20.28 -5.89
N GLU A 26 -2.17 -19.11 -5.61
CA GLU A 26 -0.91 -18.62 -6.18
C GLU A 26 0.31 -18.98 -5.29
N GLU A 27 1.52 -18.69 -5.73
CA GLU A 27 2.74 -18.80 -4.91
C GLU A 27 2.86 -17.53 -4.05
N LEU A 28 2.28 -17.57 -2.84
CA LEU A 28 2.26 -16.41 -1.94
C LEU A 28 3.57 -16.23 -1.18
N ILE A 29 3.96 -14.96 -1.03
CA ILE A 29 5.05 -14.50 -0.16
C ILE A 29 4.43 -13.45 0.78
N PRO A 30 3.75 -13.90 1.86
CA PRO A 30 3.15 -12.99 2.82
C PRO A 30 4.24 -12.44 3.75
N LEU A 31 4.37 -11.11 3.80
CA LEU A 31 5.35 -10.43 4.65
C LEU A 31 4.62 -9.54 5.65
N THR A 32 4.77 -9.86 6.92
CA THR A 32 4.31 -9.04 8.05
C THR A 32 5.26 -7.88 8.30
N HIS A 33 4.88 -6.94 9.16
CA HIS A 33 5.75 -5.84 9.59
C HIS A 33 7.08 -6.35 10.21
N ALA A 34 7.06 -7.46 10.93
CA ALA A 34 8.26 -8.03 11.53
C ALA A 34 9.22 -8.65 10.50
N GLU A 35 8.70 -9.08 9.35
CA GLU A 35 9.48 -9.70 8.27
C GLU A 35 9.97 -8.69 7.25
N LEU A 36 9.23 -7.60 7.05
CA LEU A 36 9.61 -6.51 6.16
C LEU A 36 9.18 -5.15 6.71
N GLU A 37 10.15 -4.43 7.23
CA GLU A 37 10.00 -3.03 7.64
C GLU A 37 10.19 -2.12 6.41
N LEU A 38 9.15 -1.36 6.02
CA LEU A 38 9.20 -0.53 4.82
C LEU A 38 10.22 0.61 4.89
N VAL A 39 10.59 1.03 6.09
CA VAL A 39 11.60 2.09 6.29
C VAL A 39 13.03 1.57 6.23
N ASP A 40 13.26 0.26 6.31
CA ASP A 40 14.56 -0.35 6.02
C ASP A 40 14.71 -0.59 4.51
N HIS A 41 14.98 0.49 3.80
CA HIS A 41 15.06 0.48 2.34
C HIS A 41 16.10 -0.50 1.79
N GLY A 42 17.19 -0.71 2.51
CA GLY A 42 18.26 -1.63 2.09
C GLY A 42 17.85 -3.09 2.18
N ASN A 43 17.19 -3.46 3.28
CA ASN A 43 16.65 -4.81 3.47
C ASN A 43 15.47 -5.09 2.53
N LEU A 44 14.59 -4.10 2.35
CA LEU A 44 13.44 -4.18 1.44
C LEU A 44 13.88 -4.58 0.02
N LEU A 45 14.88 -3.88 -0.54
CA LEU A 45 15.40 -4.19 -1.88
C LEU A 45 15.96 -5.61 -1.95
N LYS A 46 16.71 -6.05 -0.93
CA LYS A 46 17.27 -7.42 -0.87
C LYS A 46 16.18 -8.48 -0.83
N VAL A 47 15.16 -8.28 0.01
CA VAL A 47 14.03 -9.22 0.17
C VAL A 47 13.25 -9.34 -1.14
N VAL A 48 12.87 -8.22 -1.76
CA VAL A 48 12.13 -8.25 -3.03
C VAL A 48 12.96 -8.90 -4.14
N THR A 49 14.24 -8.55 -4.26
CA THR A 49 15.13 -9.14 -5.27
C THR A 49 15.31 -10.65 -5.06
N ALA A 50 15.48 -11.10 -3.81
CA ALA A 50 15.66 -12.52 -3.50
C ALA A 50 14.42 -13.36 -3.83
N HIS A 51 13.23 -12.82 -3.58
CA HIS A 51 11.97 -13.50 -3.91
C HIS A 51 11.64 -13.42 -5.39
N ASN A 52 12.05 -12.36 -6.08
CA ASN A 52 11.77 -12.10 -7.50
C ASN A 52 10.28 -12.33 -7.86
N PRO A 53 9.35 -11.59 -7.21
CA PRO A 53 7.93 -11.76 -7.44
C PRO A 53 7.51 -11.22 -8.81
N SER A 54 6.41 -11.74 -9.36
CA SER A 54 5.76 -11.18 -10.56
C SER A 54 4.72 -10.12 -10.22
N ILE A 55 4.22 -10.11 -8.97
CA ILE A 55 3.26 -9.14 -8.46
C ILE A 55 3.67 -8.75 -7.03
N ILE A 56 3.64 -7.45 -6.74
CA ILE A 56 3.79 -6.92 -5.37
C ILE A 56 2.49 -6.21 -5.01
N ILE A 57 1.85 -6.63 -3.92
CA ILE A 57 0.63 -6.00 -3.39
C ILE A 57 1.00 -5.33 -2.06
N ASN A 58 1.01 -4.01 -2.05
CA ASN A 58 1.35 -3.23 -0.86
C ASN A 58 0.11 -2.94 -0.02
N CYS A 59 -0.12 -3.75 1.01
CA CYS A 59 -1.14 -3.54 2.03
C CYS A 59 -0.57 -2.92 3.33
N ALA A 60 0.75 -2.67 3.38
CA ALA A 60 1.36 -2.01 4.52
C ALA A 60 1.19 -0.48 4.44
N GLY A 61 1.01 0.15 5.60
CA GLY A 61 0.90 1.59 5.70
C GLY A 61 0.73 2.04 7.15
N TYR A 62 1.02 3.30 7.41
CA TYR A 62 0.71 3.98 8.66
C TYR A 62 -0.71 4.54 8.57
N ASN A 63 -1.67 3.93 9.27
CA ASN A 63 -3.11 4.20 9.12
C ASN A 63 -3.72 4.97 10.30
N ARG A 64 -2.89 5.52 11.19
CA ARG A 64 -3.36 6.27 12.37
C ARG A 64 -3.55 7.74 11.98
N VAL A 65 -4.73 8.05 11.40
CA VAL A 65 -5.03 9.35 10.78
C VAL A 65 -4.76 10.51 11.74
N ASP A 66 -5.37 10.48 12.94
CA ASP A 66 -5.24 11.58 13.92
C ASP A 66 -3.82 11.67 14.50
N GLU A 67 -3.19 10.51 14.73
CA GLU A 67 -1.82 10.49 15.25
C GLU A 67 -0.78 10.99 14.25
N ALA A 68 -1.07 10.91 12.94
CA ALA A 68 -0.19 11.39 11.88
C ALA A 68 0.12 12.87 12.00
N GLU A 69 -0.82 13.68 12.51
CA GLU A 69 -0.61 15.12 12.74
C GLU A 69 0.56 15.41 13.69
N ASN A 70 0.82 14.50 14.63
CA ASN A 70 1.91 14.60 15.59
C ASN A 70 3.12 13.70 15.22
N ASN A 71 2.99 12.86 14.21
CA ASN A 71 4.01 11.89 13.78
C ASN A 71 4.27 11.96 12.27
N VAL A 72 4.43 13.19 11.75
CA VAL A 72 4.59 13.49 10.31
C VAL A 72 5.73 12.67 9.69
N GLU A 73 6.87 12.61 10.38
CA GLU A 73 8.06 11.89 9.89
C GLU A 73 7.77 10.40 9.70
N VAL A 74 7.07 9.78 10.66
CA VAL A 74 6.71 8.35 10.59
C VAL A 74 5.70 8.10 9.46
N ALA A 75 4.68 8.95 9.35
CA ALA A 75 3.69 8.85 8.28
C ALA A 75 4.36 8.95 6.88
N LEU A 76 5.25 9.93 6.70
CA LEU A 76 5.99 10.10 5.44
C LEU A 76 6.97 8.94 5.18
N ALA A 77 7.71 8.51 6.21
CA ALA A 77 8.66 7.42 6.07
C ALA A 77 7.99 6.14 5.56
N VAL A 78 6.83 5.78 6.13
CA VAL A 78 6.11 4.56 5.74
C VAL A 78 5.30 4.76 4.46
N ASN A 79 4.40 5.77 4.43
CA ASN A 79 3.41 5.93 3.37
C ASN A 79 3.95 6.53 2.07
N ALA A 80 5.07 7.26 2.14
CA ALA A 80 5.70 7.87 0.97
C ALA A 80 7.02 7.16 0.61
N PHE A 81 8.03 7.24 1.47
CA PHE A 81 9.37 6.74 1.15
C PHE A 81 9.46 5.21 1.14
N GLY A 82 8.70 4.51 1.99
CA GLY A 82 8.54 3.06 1.94
C GLY A 82 7.91 2.62 0.62
N VAL A 83 6.85 3.31 0.18
CA VAL A 83 6.19 3.06 -1.12
C VAL A 83 7.15 3.31 -2.28
N ARG A 84 7.92 4.42 -2.25
CA ARG A 84 8.95 4.69 -3.26
C ARG A 84 9.95 3.53 -3.39
N SER A 85 10.38 2.97 -2.26
CA SER A 85 11.34 1.86 -2.25
C SER A 85 10.73 0.58 -2.83
N LEU A 86 9.47 0.27 -2.49
CA LEU A 86 8.74 -0.85 -3.09
C LEU A 86 8.54 -0.66 -4.60
N ALA A 87 8.17 0.54 -5.04
CA ALA A 87 7.97 0.89 -6.44
C ALA A 87 9.25 0.67 -7.26
N ARG A 88 10.40 1.12 -6.72
CA ARG A 88 11.72 0.88 -7.34
C ARG A 88 12.06 -0.60 -7.38
N ALA A 89 11.87 -1.31 -6.26
CA ALA A 89 12.12 -2.75 -6.22
C ALA A 89 11.23 -3.52 -7.20
N ALA A 90 9.96 -3.11 -7.37
CA ALA A 90 9.07 -3.68 -8.37
C ALA A 90 9.59 -3.47 -9.80
N THR A 91 10.10 -2.27 -10.11
CA THR A 91 10.73 -1.97 -11.40
C THR A 91 11.96 -2.85 -11.64
N ASP A 92 12.82 -2.99 -10.63
CA ASP A 92 14.08 -3.76 -10.74
C ASP A 92 13.83 -5.25 -11.04
N VAL A 93 12.73 -5.82 -10.54
CA VAL A 93 12.36 -7.23 -10.80
C VAL A 93 11.29 -7.39 -11.90
N GLY A 94 10.82 -6.31 -12.50
CA GLY A 94 9.78 -6.34 -13.54
C GLY A 94 8.40 -6.77 -13.02
N ALA A 95 8.10 -6.54 -11.73
CA ALA A 95 6.83 -6.91 -11.12
C ALA A 95 5.74 -5.87 -11.39
N ILE A 96 4.49 -6.35 -11.49
CA ILE A 96 3.31 -5.50 -11.34
C ILE A 96 3.24 -4.99 -9.91
N PHE A 97 3.00 -3.69 -9.72
CA PHE A 97 2.88 -3.09 -8.41
C PHE A 97 1.45 -2.62 -8.12
N VAL A 98 0.83 -3.15 -7.08
CA VAL A 98 -0.51 -2.73 -6.61
C VAL A 98 -0.35 -2.01 -5.29
N HIS A 99 -0.79 -0.74 -5.24
CA HIS A 99 -0.72 0.10 -4.04
C HIS A 99 -2.11 0.57 -3.61
N TYR A 100 -2.44 0.34 -2.35
CA TYR A 100 -3.67 0.86 -1.75
C TYR A 100 -3.43 2.26 -1.19
N SER A 101 -4.18 3.22 -1.71
CA SER A 101 -4.26 4.59 -1.24
C SER A 101 -5.58 4.81 -0.46
N THR A 102 -6.06 6.02 -0.37
CA THR A 102 -7.20 6.42 0.46
C THR A 102 -8.02 7.52 -0.21
N ASP A 103 -9.29 7.61 0.15
CA ASP A 103 -10.19 8.74 -0.12
C ASP A 103 -9.73 10.05 0.53
N PHE A 104 -8.93 9.99 1.63
CA PHE A 104 -8.34 11.15 2.30
C PHE A 104 -7.38 11.96 1.41
N VAL A 105 -7.07 11.50 0.20
CA VAL A 105 -6.35 12.31 -0.79
C VAL A 105 -7.23 13.41 -1.38
N PHE A 106 -8.56 13.34 -1.22
CA PHE A 106 -9.50 14.35 -1.63
C PHE A 106 -9.85 15.30 -0.47
N ASP A 107 -10.41 16.47 -0.80
CA ASP A 107 -10.78 17.49 0.20
C ASP A 107 -12.13 17.24 0.88
N GLY A 108 -12.95 16.33 0.38
CA GLY A 108 -14.23 15.95 0.95
C GLY A 108 -15.34 16.98 0.77
N VAL A 109 -15.20 17.98 -0.11
CA VAL A 109 -16.23 19.03 -0.30
C VAL A 109 -17.12 18.83 -1.52
N ALA A 110 -16.83 17.84 -2.36
CA ALA A 110 -17.65 17.54 -3.53
C ALA A 110 -19.06 17.11 -3.13
N THR A 111 -20.06 17.52 -3.92
CA THR A 111 -21.48 17.13 -3.75
C THR A 111 -21.87 15.93 -4.62
N VAL A 112 -20.93 15.43 -5.39
CA VAL A 112 -21.05 14.24 -6.25
C VAL A 112 -19.86 13.32 -5.95
N PRO A 113 -19.93 12.02 -6.27
CA PRO A 113 -18.80 11.11 -6.08
C PRO A 113 -17.56 11.58 -6.83
N TYR A 114 -16.39 11.46 -6.18
CA TYR A 114 -15.10 11.70 -6.82
C TYR A 114 -14.81 10.65 -7.88
N THR A 115 -14.04 11.05 -8.89
CA THR A 115 -13.52 10.21 -9.96
C THR A 115 -11.98 10.16 -9.90
N GLU A 116 -11.38 9.30 -10.71
CA GLU A 116 -9.93 9.18 -10.82
C GLU A 116 -9.26 10.44 -11.42
N GLN A 117 -10.03 11.29 -12.12
CA GLN A 117 -9.56 12.52 -12.75
C GLN A 117 -9.65 13.74 -11.84
N ASP A 118 -10.34 13.61 -10.70
CA ASP A 118 -10.48 14.73 -9.78
C ASP A 118 -9.14 15.03 -9.09
N GLU A 119 -8.85 16.33 -8.93
CA GLU A 119 -7.61 16.79 -8.32
C GLU A 119 -7.54 16.37 -6.84
N ALA A 120 -6.43 15.76 -6.47
CA ALA A 120 -6.17 15.42 -5.08
C ALA A 120 -5.79 16.68 -4.28
N SER A 121 -6.47 16.90 -3.15
CA SER A 121 -6.29 18.05 -2.26
C SER A 121 -6.44 17.63 -0.79
N PRO A 122 -5.51 16.82 -0.25
CA PRO A 122 -5.62 16.27 1.10
C PRO A 122 -5.63 17.36 2.16
N ARG A 123 -6.43 17.15 3.21
CA ARG A 123 -6.64 18.10 4.31
C ARG A 123 -5.87 17.76 5.58
N ASN A 124 -5.15 16.65 5.61
CA ASN A 124 -4.42 16.16 6.77
C ASN A 124 -3.08 15.52 6.37
N VAL A 125 -2.22 15.29 7.36
CA VAL A 125 -0.89 14.69 7.16
C VAL A 125 -1.00 13.27 6.61
N TYR A 126 -1.96 12.47 7.10
CA TYR A 126 -2.17 11.10 6.59
C TYR A 126 -2.46 11.10 5.09
N GLY A 127 -3.48 11.85 4.65
CA GLY A 127 -3.84 11.96 3.23
C GLY A 127 -2.67 12.49 2.39
N THR A 128 -1.94 13.51 2.88
CA THR A 128 -0.75 14.03 2.22
C THR A 128 0.33 12.96 2.07
N SER A 129 0.62 12.20 3.12
CA SER A 129 1.63 11.14 3.09
C SER A 129 1.27 10.03 2.09
N LYS A 130 -0.02 9.67 2.01
CA LYS A 130 -0.55 8.69 1.05
C LYS A 130 -0.47 9.20 -0.39
N LEU A 131 -0.83 10.48 -0.62
CA LEU A 131 -0.74 11.09 -1.95
C LEU A 131 0.70 11.14 -2.48
N ILE A 132 1.67 11.46 -1.63
CA ILE A 132 3.08 11.41 -2.04
C ILE A 132 3.49 9.98 -2.41
N GLY A 133 2.98 8.97 -1.69
CA GLY A 133 3.14 7.56 -2.05
C GLY A 133 2.56 7.22 -3.42
N GLU A 134 1.37 7.76 -3.76
CA GLU A 134 0.79 7.61 -5.10
C GLU A 134 1.70 8.18 -6.19
N TRP A 135 2.28 9.36 -5.99
CA TRP A 135 3.20 9.96 -6.97
C TRP A 135 4.39 9.04 -7.23
N PHE A 136 5.01 8.49 -6.19
CA PHE A 136 6.11 7.53 -6.37
C PHE A 136 5.67 6.21 -7.03
N ALA A 137 4.45 5.74 -6.77
CA ALA A 137 3.91 4.55 -7.40
C ALA A 137 3.55 4.79 -8.88
N SER A 138 3.03 5.98 -9.21
CA SER A 138 2.63 6.32 -10.58
C SER A 138 3.79 6.48 -11.56
N ASP A 139 5.01 6.69 -11.06
CA ASP A 139 6.21 6.84 -11.89
C ASP A 139 6.66 5.53 -12.55
N ILE A 140 6.10 4.38 -12.15
CA ILE A 140 6.50 3.08 -12.69
C ILE A 140 5.45 2.48 -13.62
N MET A 141 5.90 1.83 -14.70
CA MET A 141 5.02 1.08 -15.58
C MET A 141 4.46 -0.15 -14.85
N GLY A 142 3.16 -0.42 -15.06
CA GLY A 142 2.49 -1.57 -14.43
C GLY A 142 2.09 -1.35 -12.98
N ALA A 143 2.02 -0.09 -12.52
CA ALA A 143 1.44 0.25 -11.24
C ALA A 143 -0.08 0.39 -11.32
N TYR A 144 -0.74 -0.11 -10.28
CA TYR A 144 -2.17 0.10 -10.02
C TYR A 144 -2.31 0.77 -8.66
N ILE A 145 -2.93 1.94 -8.63
CA ILE A 145 -3.20 2.70 -7.41
C ILE A 145 -4.69 2.64 -7.14
N LEU A 146 -5.06 2.06 -5.98
CA LEU A 146 -6.45 1.87 -5.59
C LEU A 146 -6.76 2.80 -4.42
N ARG A 147 -7.48 3.88 -4.69
CA ARG A 147 -8.02 4.77 -3.65
C ARG A 147 -9.25 4.10 -3.05
N VAL A 148 -9.16 3.75 -1.79
CA VAL A 148 -10.21 3.06 -1.05
C VAL A 148 -10.69 3.91 0.11
N GLU A 149 -11.95 3.73 0.49
CA GLU A 149 -12.55 4.28 1.70
C GLU A 149 -12.38 3.28 2.86
N SER A 150 -13.27 3.30 3.84
CA SER A 150 -13.27 2.38 4.97
C SER A 150 -13.39 0.92 4.52
N LEU A 151 -12.36 0.15 4.79
CA LEU A 151 -12.37 -1.29 4.54
C LEU A 151 -13.08 -2.00 5.70
N PHE A 152 -13.92 -2.98 5.39
CA PHE A 152 -14.67 -3.77 6.36
C PHE A 152 -14.55 -5.26 6.05
N GLY A 153 -14.94 -6.11 7.02
CA GLY A 153 -14.81 -7.57 6.90
C GLY A 153 -13.39 -8.07 7.13
N GLY A 154 -13.19 -9.36 6.99
CA GLY A 154 -11.92 -10.04 7.22
C GLY A 154 -11.64 -10.34 8.70
N THR A 155 -10.46 -10.90 8.98
CA THR A 155 -10.02 -11.21 10.35
C THR A 155 -8.57 -10.76 10.50
N PRO A 156 -8.24 -9.92 11.51
CA PRO A 156 -9.14 -9.30 12.49
C PRO A 156 -9.96 -8.15 11.89
N ALA A 157 -11.23 -8.08 12.25
CA ALA A 157 -12.08 -6.95 11.94
C ALA A 157 -11.60 -5.69 12.69
N ARG A 158 -11.51 -4.56 12.00
CA ARG A 158 -11.02 -3.28 12.55
C ARG A 158 -11.83 -2.08 12.08
N SER A 159 -12.91 -2.31 11.34
CA SER A 159 -13.81 -1.27 10.88
C SER A 159 -14.93 -1.02 11.89
N SER A 160 -15.48 0.18 11.91
CA SER A 160 -16.68 0.50 12.69
C SER A 160 -17.96 -0.14 12.15
N ILE A 161 -17.87 -0.82 11.01
CA ILE A 161 -19.00 -1.48 10.33
C ILE A 161 -18.96 -3.02 10.53
N ASP A 162 -17.88 -3.54 11.11
CA ASP A 162 -17.70 -4.99 11.37
C ASP A 162 -18.48 -5.50 12.56
#